data_f47b85fc91e24e672ed917d1a9f84f03
#
_entry.id   f47b85fc91e24e672ed917d1a9f84f03
#
_cell.length_a   1.000
_cell.length_b   1.000
_cell.length_c   1.000
_cell.angle_alpha   90.00
_cell.angle_beta   90.00
_cell.angle_gamma   90.00
#
_symmetry.space_group_name_H-M   'P 1'
#
loop_
_entity.id
_entity.type
_entity.pdbx_description
1 polymer ?
#
loop_
_entity_poly.entity_id
_entity_poly.type
_entity_poly.pdbx_seq_one_letter_code
_entity_poly.pdbx_strand_id
1 'polypeptide(L)'
;MIVQLQNLSDIRSQHRNEKIVLTMGTFDLLHVGHLRYLNAVKALGDIMVVLLSSDDRVRARKGPERPIIPEADRAQMLDALKVVDYVFIDPSKSQPTEIDPVHAQIVAELQPDICAADGGRDSRFTNIIAEDKFRIIELKRSEGYPVIRSDETASTSAIINHIVSLEQ
;
A
#
# COMPACT_ATOMS: atom_id res chain seq x y z
N MET A 1 11.29 3.75 -7.64
CA MET A 1 11.72 2.72 -8.63
C MET A 1 10.79 1.51 -8.56
N ILE A 2 10.30 0.99 -9.72
CA ILE A 2 9.51 -0.24 -9.74
C ILE A 2 10.46 -1.44 -9.66
N VAL A 3 10.21 -2.35 -8.71
CA VAL A 3 11.08 -3.49 -8.40
C VAL A 3 10.31 -4.82 -8.41
N GLN A 4 11.05 -5.92 -8.43
CA GLN A 4 10.54 -7.30 -8.41
C GLN A 4 10.83 -7.95 -7.06
N LEU A 5 10.17 -9.09 -6.75
CA LEU A 5 10.36 -9.83 -5.51
C LEU A 5 11.84 -10.12 -5.21
N GLN A 6 12.59 -10.56 -6.22
CA GLN A 6 14.01 -10.87 -6.12
C GLN A 6 14.93 -9.69 -5.77
N ASN A 7 14.44 -8.46 -5.85
CA ASN A 7 15.20 -7.27 -5.51
C ASN A 7 15.06 -6.84 -4.04
N LEU A 8 14.15 -7.45 -3.27
CA LEU A 8 13.81 -6.98 -1.92
C LEU A 8 14.99 -7.12 -0.94
N SER A 9 15.73 -8.23 -1.01
CA SER A 9 16.95 -8.42 -0.22
C SER A 9 18.05 -7.43 -0.57
N ASP A 10 18.16 -7.05 -1.86
CA ASP A 10 19.13 -6.04 -2.31
C ASP A 10 18.77 -4.66 -1.76
N ILE A 11 17.47 -4.30 -1.75
CA ILE A 11 16.98 -3.06 -1.13
C ILE A 11 17.38 -3.02 0.34
N ARG A 12 17.13 -4.08 1.12
CA ARG A 12 17.55 -4.14 2.53
C ARG A 12 19.06 -3.98 2.68
N SER A 13 19.83 -4.62 1.82
CA SER A 13 21.30 -4.57 1.85
C SER A 13 21.84 -3.17 1.53
N GLN A 14 21.23 -2.47 0.57
CA GLN A 14 21.61 -1.09 0.21
C GLN A 14 21.25 -0.10 1.32
N HIS A 15 20.14 -0.32 1.99
CA HIS A 15 19.56 0.57 3.02
C HIS A 15 19.72 0.00 4.45
N ARG A 16 20.83 -0.71 4.72
CA ARG A 16 21.04 -1.43 6.00
C ARG A 16 21.00 -0.54 7.25
N ASN A 17 21.34 0.73 7.12
CA ASN A 17 21.37 1.71 8.22
C ASN A 17 20.19 2.69 8.17
N GLU A 18 19.27 2.51 7.22
CA GLU A 18 18.11 3.35 7.02
C GLU A 18 16.85 2.59 7.45
N LYS A 19 15.89 3.34 7.98
CA LYS A 19 14.62 2.78 8.41
C LYS A 19 13.70 2.58 7.20
N ILE A 20 13.38 1.30 6.90
CA ILE A 20 12.47 0.94 5.83
C ILE A 20 11.03 0.87 6.34
N VAL A 21 10.14 1.59 5.67
CA VAL A 21 8.70 1.54 5.89
C VAL A 21 8.04 0.83 4.72
N LEU A 22 7.31 -0.24 5.01
CA LEU A 22 6.47 -0.95 4.05
C LEU A 22 5.02 -0.53 4.22
N THR A 23 4.35 -0.19 3.12
CA THR A 23 2.91 0.04 3.10
C THR A 23 2.25 -0.68 1.95
N MET A 24 0.95 -0.97 2.06
CA MET A 24 0.18 -1.69 1.05
C MET A 24 -1.07 -0.90 0.66
N GLY A 25 -1.44 -0.98 -0.62
CA GLY A 25 -2.69 -0.38 -1.07
C GLY A 25 -3.05 -0.71 -2.51
N THR A 26 -4.29 -0.37 -2.89
CA THR A 26 -4.76 -0.48 -4.28
C THR A 26 -4.34 0.73 -5.10
N PHE A 27 -4.40 1.92 -4.54
CA PHE A 27 -4.08 3.20 -5.17
C PHE A 27 -4.74 3.39 -6.55
N ASP A 28 -5.98 2.94 -6.67
CA ASP A 28 -6.80 3.10 -7.88
C ASP A 28 -7.35 4.53 -7.94
N LEU A 29 -7.36 5.17 -9.13
CA LEU A 29 -7.65 6.58 -9.30
C LEU A 29 -6.92 7.45 -8.26
N LEU A 30 -5.61 7.59 -8.43
CA LEU A 30 -4.76 8.31 -7.48
C LEU A 30 -5.32 9.73 -7.20
N HIS A 31 -5.51 10.04 -5.92
CA HIS A 31 -6.12 11.29 -5.47
C HIS A 31 -5.38 11.86 -4.24
N VAL A 32 -5.71 13.09 -3.86
CA VAL A 32 -5.04 13.82 -2.76
C VAL A 32 -5.05 13.05 -1.43
N GLY A 33 -6.06 12.24 -1.16
CA GLY A 33 -6.11 11.36 0.02
C GLY A 33 -4.99 10.34 0.04
N HIS A 34 -4.66 9.75 -1.12
CA HIS A 34 -3.51 8.86 -1.26
C HIS A 34 -2.17 9.60 -1.02
N LEU A 35 -2.03 10.82 -1.59
CA LEU A 35 -0.80 11.61 -1.39
C LEU A 35 -0.57 11.94 0.08
N ARG A 36 -1.61 12.32 0.78
CA ARG A 36 -1.57 12.65 2.20
C ARG A 36 -1.19 11.42 3.03
N TYR A 37 -1.80 10.25 2.73
CA TYR A 37 -1.46 8.98 3.35
C TYR A 37 0.02 8.64 3.12
N LEU A 38 0.49 8.66 1.87
CA LEU A 38 1.86 8.32 1.53
C LEU A 38 2.88 9.28 2.19
N ASN A 39 2.59 10.59 2.25
CA ASN A 39 3.44 11.54 2.97
C ASN A 39 3.57 11.20 4.46
N ALA A 40 2.47 10.84 5.10
CA ALA A 40 2.51 10.48 6.50
C ALA A 40 3.22 9.14 6.75
N VAL A 41 3.06 8.16 5.85
CA VAL A 41 3.84 6.90 5.88
C VAL A 41 5.33 7.19 5.73
N LYS A 42 5.73 8.03 4.75
CA LYS A 42 7.13 8.41 4.53
C LYS A 42 7.77 9.08 5.74
N ALA A 43 7.01 9.85 6.51
CA ALA A 43 7.49 10.49 7.72
C ALA A 43 7.86 9.51 8.86
N LEU A 44 7.52 8.23 8.73
CA LEU A 44 7.83 7.18 9.71
C LEU A 44 9.22 6.57 9.51
N GLY A 45 9.85 6.77 8.34
CA GLY A 45 11.17 6.20 8.04
C GLY A 45 11.86 6.86 6.85
N ASP A 46 13.05 6.36 6.55
CA ASP A 46 13.94 6.93 5.55
C ASP A 46 13.60 6.43 4.13
N ILE A 47 13.24 5.16 4.02
CA ILE A 47 12.93 4.49 2.75
C ILE A 47 11.49 3.97 2.78
N MET A 48 10.70 4.33 1.79
CA MET A 48 9.33 3.83 1.66
C MET A 48 9.20 2.84 0.51
N VAL A 49 8.74 1.63 0.82
CA VAL A 49 8.36 0.59 -0.15
C VAL A 49 6.85 0.46 -0.18
N VAL A 50 6.27 0.61 -1.36
CA VAL A 50 4.82 0.43 -1.56
C VAL A 50 4.57 -0.94 -2.18
N LEU A 51 3.84 -1.80 -1.46
CA LEU A 51 3.29 -3.05 -1.99
C LEU A 51 1.94 -2.74 -2.65
N LEU A 52 1.95 -2.69 -3.98
CA LEU A 52 0.78 -2.37 -4.78
C LEU A 52 -0.05 -3.63 -5.05
N SER A 53 -1.32 -3.62 -4.68
CA SER A 53 -2.22 -4.76 -4.98
C SER A 53 -2.34 -4.97 -6.49
N SER A 54 -2.12 -6.23 -6.95
CA SER A 54 -2.33 -6.61 -8.34
C SER A 54 -3.80 -6.47 -8.77
N ASP A 55 -4.04 -6.41 -10.07
CA ASP A 55 -5.39 -6.32 -10.63
C ASP A 55 -6.24 -7.52 -10.21
N ASP A 56 -5.69 -8.74 -10.28
CA ASP A 56 -6.38 -9.96 -9.89
C ASP A 56 -6.81 -9.91 -8.41
N ARG A 57 -5.93 -9.44 -7.55
CA ARG A 57 -6.21 -9.27 -6.13
C ARG A 57 -7.29 -8.21 -5.88
N VAL A 58 -7.27 -7.13 -6.64
CA VAL A 58 -8.30 -6.08 -6.52
C VAL A 58 -9.66 -6.60 -7.02
N ARG A 59 -9.70 -7.30 -8.17
CA ARG A 59 -10.93 -7.92 -8.69
C ARG A 59 -11.54 -8.90 -7.70
N ALA A 60 -10.72 -9.77 -7.11
CA ALA A 60 -11.17 -10.75 -6.14
C ALA A 60 -11.83 -10.12 -4.89
N ARG A 61 -11.40 -8.89 -4.51
CA ARG A 61 -11.88 -8.18 -3.32
C ARG A 61 -13.02 -7.19 -3.59
N LYS A 62 -12.98 -6.50 -4.74
CA LYS A 62 -13.85 -5.36 -5.05
C LYS A 62 -14.80 -5.61 -6.22
N GLY A 63 -14.73 -6.77 -6.84
CA GLY A 63 -15.53 -7.13 -8.01
C GLY A 63 -14.83 -6.92 -9.34
N PRO A 64 -15.40 -7.46 -10.45
CA PRO A 64 -14.75 -7.52 -11.76
C PRO A 64 -14.51 -6.14 -12.39
N GLU A 65 -15.31 -5.13 -12.04
CA GLU A 65 -15.22 -3.76 -12.56
C GLU A 65 -14.06 -2.95 -11.92
N ARG A 66 -13.26 -3.58 -11.05
CA ARG A 66 -12.16 -2.93 -10.33
C ARG A 66 -10.86 -3.73 -10.48
N PRO A 67 -9.69 -3.05 -10.53
CA PRO A 67 -9.50 -1.60 -10.50
C PRO A 67 -9.89 -0.94 -11.82
N ILE A 68 -10.05 0.38 -11.82
CA ILE A 68 -10.27 1.18 -13.03
C ILE A 68 -8.95 1.32 -13.81
N ILE A 69 -7.84 1.57 -13.09
CA ILE A 69 -6.51 1.76 -13.68
C ILE A 69 -5.70 0.46 -13.52
N PRO A 70 -5.14 -0.09 -14.62
CA PRO A 70 -4.31 -1.30 -14.56
C PRO A 70 -3.11 -1.16 -13.62
N GLU A 71 -2.66 -2.27 -13.03
CA GLU A 71 -1.56 -2.28 -12.04
C GLU A 71 -0.27 -1.66 -12.56
N ALA A 72 0.05 -1.86 -13.86
CA ALA A 72 1.25 -1.28 -14.46
C ALA A 72 1.23 0.25 -14.46
N ASP A 73 0.07 0.85 -14.79
CA ASP A 73 -0.10 2.30 -14.81
C ASP A 73 -0.14 2.86 -13.38
N ARG A 74 -0.82 2.15 -12.46
CA ARG A 74 -0.82 2.52 -11.03
C ARG A 74 0.59 2.49 -10.43
N ALA A 75 1.40 1.51 -10.81
CA ALA A 75 2.80 1.42 -10.38
C ALA A 75 3.62 2.60 -10.89
N GLN A 76 3.47 2.96 -12.16
CA GLN A 76 4.16 4.12 -12.76
C GLN A 76 3.74 5.44 -12.09
N MET A 77 2.45 5.62 -11.81
CA MET A 77 1.96 6.81 -11.10
C MET A 77 2.56 6.93 -9.69
N LEU A 78 2.65 5.82 -8.96
CA LEU A 78 3.28 5.79 -7.64
C LEU A 78 4.80 6.06 -7.72
N ASP A 79 5.47 5.47 -8.69
CA ASP A 79 6.92 5.64 -8.91
C ASP A 79 7.30 7.10 -9.22
N ALA A 80 6.39 7.85 -9.84
CA ALA A 80 6.58 9.28 -10.13
C ALA A 80 6.43 10.19 -8.88
N LEU A 81 5.94 9.65 -7.75
CA LEU A 81 5.77 10.44 -6.52
C LEU A 81 7.09 10.54 -5.76
N LYS A 82 7.51 11.77 -5.43
CA LYS A 82 8.78 12.05 -4.71
C LYS A 82 8.92 11.34 -3.36
N VAL A 83 7.80 10.96 -2.75
CA VAL A 83 7.78 10.32 -1.42
C VAL A 83 7.90 8.80 -1.50
N VAL A 84 7.78 8.21 -2.69
CA VAL A 84 7.86 6.76 -2.92
C VAL A 84 9.25 6.42 -3.44
N ASP A 85 9.99 5.58 -2.72
CA ASP A 85 11.31 5.15 -3.15
C ASP A 85 11.21 3.89 -4.02
N TYR A 86 10.39 2.93 -3.61
CA TYR A 86 10.20 1.67 -4.32
C TYR A 86 8.73 1.29 -4.42
N VAL A 87 8.34 0.74 -5.57
CA VAL A 87 7.03 0.15 -5.81
C VAL A 87 7.22 -1.31 -6.17
N PHE A 88 6.49 -2.19 -5.51
CA PHE A 88 6.50 -3.61 -5.76
C PHE A 88 5.06 -4.10 -5.97
N ILE A 89 4.78 -4.71 -7.14
CA ILE A 89 3.43 -5.26 -7.42
C ILE A 89 3.29 -6.60 -6.72
N ASP A 90 2.24 -6.74 -5.91
CA ASP A 90 1.93 -7.96 -5.17
C ASP A 90 1.62 -9.12 -6.13
N PRO A 91 2.45 -10.16 -6.20
CA PRO A 91 2.25 -11.27 -7.11
C PRO A 91 1.18 -12.26 -6.64
N SER A 92 0.63 -12.10 -5.43
CA SER A 92 -0.41 -12.98 -4.92
C SER A 92 -1.71 -12.82 -5.72
N LYS A 93 -2.34 -13.95 -6.06
CA LYS A 93 -3.56 -13.98 -6.88
C LYS A 93 -4.85 -14.16 -6.08
N SER A 94 -4.75 -14.57 -4.83
CA SER A 94 -5.90 -14.92 -4.00
C SER A 94 -6.18 -13.89 -2.91
N GLN A 95 -7.44 -13.89 -2.42
CA GLN A 95 -7.77 -13.29 -1.12
C GLN A 95 -7.12 -14.16 -0.05
N PRO A 96 -6.18 -13.68 0.74
CA PRO A 96 -5.66 -14.48 1.83
C PRO A 96 -6.74 -14.59 2.92
N THR A 97 -7.29 -15.76 3.08
CA THR A 97 -8.02 -16.17 4.30
C THR A 97 -7.05 -16.57 5.40
N GLU A 98 -5.80 -16.80 5.02
CA GLU A 98 -4.66 -17.18 5.86
C GLU A 98 -3.42 -16.37 5.47
N ILE A 99 -2.34 -16.53 6.21
CA ILE A 99 -1.04 -15.92 5.89
C ILE A 99 -0.62 -16.36 4.48
N ASP A 100 -0.57 -15.41 3.55
CA ASP A 100 -0.09 -15.67 2.20
C ASP A 100 1.44 -15.88 2.27
N PRO A 101 1.95 -17.05 1.82
CA PRO A 101 3.40 -17.35 1.84
C PRO A 101 4.23 -16.26 1.14
N VAL A 102 3.68 -15.61 0.11
CA VAL A 102 4.36 -14.52 -0.60
C VAL A 102 4.56 -13.31 0.31
N HIS A 103 3.57 -12.96 1.13
CA HIS A 103 3.72 -11.83 2.06
C HIS A 103 4.75 -12.14 3.16
N ALA A 104 4.76 -13.37 3.67
CA ALA A 104 5.80 -13.80 4.61
C ALA A 104 7.20 -13.71 3.98
N GLN A 105 7.34 -14.09 2.71
CA GLN A 105 8.60 -13.96 1.97
C GLN A 105 8.98 -12.48 1.79
N ILE A 106 8.04 -11.61 1.39
CA ILE A 106 8.29 -10.16 1.24
C ILE A 106 8.86 -9.59 2.54
N VAL A 107 8.24 -9.91 3.66
CA VAL A 107 8.71 -9.45 4.98
C VAL A 107 10.07 -10.03 5.33
N ALA A 108 10.31 -11.31 5.07
CA ALA A 108 11.58 -11.98 5.37
C ALA A 108 12.75 -11.41 4.57
N GLU A 109 12.54 -11.06 3.29
CA GLU A 109 13.58 -10.54 2.40
C GLU A 109 13.81 -9.03 2.58
N LEU A 110 12.73 -8.24 2.64
CA LEU A 110 12.81 -6.79 2.81
C LEU A 110 13.21 -6.39 4.23
N GLN A 111 12.81 -7.16 5.24
CA GLN A 111 12.99 -6.86 6.67
C GLN A 111 12.62 -5.39 7.00
N PRO A 112 11.38 -4.96 6.75
CA PRO A 112 10.98 -3.60 7.02
C PRO A 112 11.01 -3.31 8.52
N ASP A 113 11.42 -2.12 8.91
CA ASP A 113 11.41 -1.67 10.32
C ASP A 113 10.00 -1.31 10.77
N ILE A 114 9.15 -0.89 9.83
CA ILE A 114 7.76 -0.50 10.09
C ILE A 114 6.89 -1.01 8.96
N CYS A 115 5.74 -1.60 9.32
CA CYS A 115 4.64 -1.84 8.39
C CYS A 115 3.51 -0.86 8.71
N ALA A 116 3.19 0.02 7.78
CA ALA A 116 2.13 1.01 7.93
C ALA A 116 0.88 0.58 7.17
N ALA A 117 -0.26 0.58 7.85
CA ALA A 117 -1.56 0.26 7.28
C ALA A 117 -2.58 1.37 7.55
N ASP A 118 -3.52 1.60 6.64
CA ASP A 118 -4.68 2.46 6.91
C ASP A 118 -5.62 1.73 7.88
N GLY A 119 -5.70 2.25 9.10
CA GLY A 119 -6.46 1.66 10.20
C GLY A 119 -7.94 1.52 9.88
N GLY A 120 -8.37 0.34 9.52
CA GLY A 120 -9.76 -0.04 9.27
C GLY A 120 -9.97 -1.03 8.14
N ARG A 121 -8.99 -1.31 7.29
CA ARG A 121 -9.17 -2.20 6.14
C ARG A 121 -8.14 -3.31 5.98
N ASP A 122 -7.01 -3.27 6.63
CA ASP A 122 -5.93 -4.24 6.43
C ASP A 122 -5.28 -4.74 7.71
N SER A 123 -6.03 -5.57 8.45
CA SER A 123 -5.47 -6.39 9.55
C SER A 123 -4.49 -7.49 9.05
N ARG A 124 -4.21 -7.52 7.75
CA ARG A 124 -3.42 -8.59 7.11
C ARG A 124 -1.96 -8.58 7.53
N PHE A 125 -1.38 -7.42 7.80
CA PHE A 125 -0.02 -7.36 8.35
C PHE A 125 0.06 -7.82 9.81
N THR A 126 -1.00 -7.66 10.60
CA THR A 126 -1.03 -8.12 11.99
C THR A 126 -0.93 -9.63 12.11
N ASN A 127 -1.40 -10.37 11.11
CA ASN A 127 -1.34 -11.83 11.11
C ASN A 127 -0.07 -12.41 10.45
N ILE A 128 0.67 -11.61 9.67
CA ILE A 128 1.85 -12.06 8.92
C ILE A 128 3.12 -11.88 9.75
N ILE A 129 3.13 -10.95 10.68
CA ILE A 129 4.32 -10.55 11.41
C ILE A 129 4.21 -11.12 12.82
N ALA A 130 5.04 -12.12 13.13
CA ALA A 130 5.24 -12.53 14.51
C ALA A 130 5.59 -11.31 15.36
N GLU A 131 4.85 -11.11 16.43
CA GLU A 131 4.78 -9.90 17.26
C GLU A 131 6.13 -9.29 17.70
N ASP A 132 7.22 -10.04 17.57
CA ASP A 132 8.52 -9.69 18.14
C ASP A 132 9.49 -8.98 17.18
N LYS A 133 9.19 -8.85 15.89
CA LYS A 133 10.19 -8.37 14.91
C LYS A 133 9.88 -7.04 14.24
N PHE A 134 8.61 -6.59 14.24
CA PHE A 134 8.22 -5.38 13.50
C PHE A 134 7.23 -4.54 14.29
N ARG A 135 7.41 -3.24 14.22
CA ARG A 135 6.45 -2.30 14.78
C ARG A 135 5.35 -2.03 13.77
N ILE A 136 4.19 -2.67 13.96
CA ILE A 136 2.99 -2.34 13.18
C ILE A 136 2.47 -1.01 13.71
N ILE A 137 2.53 0.02 12.90
CA ILE A 137 1.85 1.27 13.16
C ILE A 137 0.57 1.25 12.33
N GLU A 138 -0.55 0.91 12.97
CA GLU A 138 -1.85 1.23 12.43
C GLU A 138 -2.02 2.73 12.47
N LEU A 139 -2.05 3.35 11.30
CA LEU A 139 -2.43 4.75 11.17
C LEU A 139 -3.97 4.81 11.28
N LYS A 140 -4.47 4.77 12.52
CA LYS A 140 -5.89 4.92 12.79
C LYS A 140 -6.32 6.33 12.43
N ARG A 141 -7.38 6.45 11.66
CA ARG A 141 -8.04 7.73 11.35
C ARG A 141 -8.38 8.58 12.58
N SER A 142 -8.39 7.97 13.78
CA SER A 142 -8.77 8.62 15.04
C SER A 142 -7.62 9.12 15.92
N GLU A 143 -6.36 8.79 15.64
CA GLU A 143 -5.24 9.08 16.54
C GLU A 143 -4.23 10.07 15.95
N GLY A 144 -4.66 11.32 15.68
CA GLY A 144 -3.71 12.40 15.35
C GLY A 144 -2.96 12.26 14.01
N TYR A 145 -3.25 11.25 13.24
CA TYR A 145 -3.12 11.31 11.79
C TYR A 145 -3.83 12.61 11.43
N PRO A 146 -3.23 13.52 10.67
CA PRO A 146 -4.03 14.56 10.09
C PRO A 146 -5.10 13.85 9.29
N VAL A 147 -6.19 13.49 9.98
CA VAL A 147 -7.43 13.09 9.36
C VAL A 147 -7.80 14.32 8.59
N ILE A 148 -7.29 14.28 7.43
CA ILE A 148 -7.98 14.98 6.44
C ILE A 148 -9.27 14.21 6.45
N ARG A 149 -10.26 14.84 7.11
CA ARG A 149 -11.62 14.47 6.81
C ARG A 149 -11.56 14.22 5.32
N SER A 150 -11.52 12.95 4.93
CA SER A 150 -11.83 12.64 3.56
C SER A 150 -13.18 13.31 3.42
N ASP A 151 -13.19 14.52 2.87
CA ASP A 151 -14.37 14.90 2.15
C ASP A 151 -14.73 13.62 1.45
N GLU A 152 -15.99 13.22 1.55
CA GLU A 152 -16.44 11.97 0.91
C GLU A 152 -15.98 11.91 -0.55
N THR A 153 -15.66 13.08 -1.14
CA THR A 153 -15.04 13.33 -2.43
C THR A 153 -13.59 12.86 -2.59
N ALA A 154 -12.82 12.59 -1.52
CA ALA A 154 -11.41 12.19 -1.59
C ALA A 154 -11.21 10.67 -1.54
N SER A 155 -12.20 9.86 -1.87
CA SER A 155 -12.05 8.41 -2.06
C SER A 155 -12.33 8.02 -3.51
N THR A 156 -11.67 6.96 -3.99
CA THR A 156 -11.91 6.41 -5.33
C THR A 156 -13.41 6.13 -5.57
N SER A 157 -14.11 5.57 -4.57
CA SER A 157 -15.54 5.28 -4.68
C SER A 157 -16.39 6.56 -4.79
N ALA A 158 -16.03 7.61 -4.06
CA ALA A 158 -16.73 8.89 -4.15
C ALA A 158 -16.54 9.56 -5.52
N ILE A 159 -15.32 9.49 -6.07
CA ILE A 159 -15.02 10.00 -7.42
C ILE A 159 -15.88 9.27 -8.46
N ILE A 160 -15.91 7.93 -8.42
CA ILE A 160 -16.71 7.11 -9.34
C ILE A 160 -18.19 7.44 -9.22
N ASN A 161 -18.74 7.49 -8.00
CA ASN A 161 -20.14 7.80 -7.78
C ASN A 161 -20.51 9.20 -8.30
N HIS A 162 -19.63 10.17 -8.13
CA HIS A 162 -19.83 11.50 -8.66
C HIS A 162 -19.87 11.51 -10.18
N ILE A 163 -18.93 10.84 -10.85
CA ILE A 163 -18.92 10.72 -12.33
C ILE A 163 -20.22 10.09 -12.83
N VAL A 164 -20.64 8.96 -12.25
CA VAL A 164 -21.88 8.29 -12.64
C VAL A 164 -23.11 9.16 -12.43
N SER A 165 -23.11 10.02 -11.41
CA SER A 165 -24.23 10.94 -11.16
C SER A 165 -24.33 12.09 -12.18
N LEU A 166 -23.28 12.37 -12.93
CA LEU A 166 -23.26 13.39 -13.98
C LEU A 166 -23.83 12.90 -15.32
N GLU A 167 -24.01 11.58 -15.48
CA GLU A 167 -24.53 10.96 -16.69
C GLU A 167 -26.06 10.72 -16.65
N GLN A 168 -26.73 11.07 -15.56
CA GLN A 168 -28.18 10.98 -15.33
C GLN A 168 -28.83 12.37 -15.43
#